data_94a05ec364fa00d937139b80876ddc76
#
_entry.id   94a05ec364fa00d937139b80876ddc76
#
_cell.length_a   1.000
_cell.length_b   1.000
_cell.length_c   1.000
_cell.angle_alpha   90.00
_cell.angle_beta   90.00
_cell.angle_gamma   90.00
#
_symmetry.space_group_name_H-M   'P 1'
#
loop_
_entity.id
_entity.type
_entity.pdbx_description
1 polymer ?
#
loop_
_entity_poly.entity_id
_entity_poly.type
_entity_poly.pdbx_seq_one_letter_code
_entity_poly.pdbx_strand_id
1 'polypeptide(L)'
;IYGEHYSKASISRMLDYLREDVSQWLTRSLEAYYPIVFIDCVHMKIHRKRSVETEAFYVVLAVREDKRREVLGIFNKPTESALGWGEMLAELQERGVRKIGLVCADGLKGLEDVISAVFPGTPLQRCTTHLKRNLLSCVRNGDKGELAEDLRQLFRTGDRNYTVERAWEQWQALCEKWGKDYRSFRRRAEDPAYKAYFTYLNYEARIQSMIYTTNWIERLQKDFRRVTRMRGAMPSEESVLLLMGKTAMDKKSYLRPVPRIDLDRELFPE
;
A
#
# COMPACT_ATOMS: atom_id res chain seq x y z
N ILE A 1 35.04 22.35 -2.44
CA ILE A 1 35.09 21.66 -1.14
C ILE A 1 34.60 20.20 -1.29
N TYR A 2 35.20 19.36 -2.07
CA TYR A 2 35.06 17.87 -2.03
C TYR A 2 35.99 17.36 -3.13
N GLY A 3 37.30 17.45 -2.88
CA GLY A 3 38.35 17.06 -3.83
C GLY A 3 38.86 15.64 -3.61
N GLU A 4 38.05 14.71 -3.08
CA GLU A 4 38.47 13.32 -3.05
C GLU A 4 38.09 12.65 -4.36
N HIS A 5 39.09 12.34 -5.17
CA HIS A 5 38.94 11.55 -6.37
C HIS A 5 38.92 10.06 -6.03
N TYR A 6 37.72 9.48 -6.04
CA TYR A 6 37.59 8.02 -5.88
C TYR A 6 37.93 7.33 -7.20
N SER A 7 38.75 6.27 -7.13
CA SER A 7 39.00 5.41 -8.28
C SER A 7 37.71 4.65 -8.68
N LYS A 8 37.61 4.26 -9.96
CA LYS A 8 36.51 3.40 -10.42
C LYS A 8 36.39 2.13 -9.58
N ALA A 9 37.53 1.52 -9.19
CA ALA A 9 37.57 0.34 -8.32
C ALA A 9 37.04 0.62 -6.91
N SER A 10 37.29 1.81 -6.34
CA SER A 10 36.76 2.20 -5.03
C SER A 10 35.25 2.40 -5.08
N ILE A 11 34.74 3.06 -6.14
CA ILE A 11 33.31 3.23 -6.35
C ILE A 11 32.61 1.89 -6.53
N SER A 12 33.21 0.96 -7.32
CA SER A 12 32.65 -0.38 -7.51
C SER A 12 32.53 -1.13 -6.18
N ARG A 13 33.60 -1.16 -5.39
CA ARG A 13 33.57 -1.79 -4.05
C ARG A 13 32.52 -1.20 -3.12
N MET A 14 32.36 0.14 -3.09
CA MET A 14 31.33 0.80 -2.30
C MET A 14 29.92 0.38 -2.74
N LEU A 15 29.69 0.24 -4.05
CA LEU A 15 28.43 -0.24 -4.59
C LEU A 15 28.18 -1.72 -4.23
N ASP A 16 29.21 -2.55 -4.23
CA ASP A 16 29.08 -3.97 -3.87
C ASP A 16 28.71 -4.12 -2.37
N TYR A 17 29.35 -3.38 -1.48
CA TYR A 17 28.94 -3.32 -0.06
C TYR A 17 27.51 -2.85 0.10
N LEU A 18 27.10 -1.80 -0.62
CA LEU A 18 25.74 -1.29 -0.54
C LEU A 18 24.71 -2.31 -1.05
N ARG A 19 25.04 -3.08 -2.09
CA ARG A 19 24.18 -4.18 -2.59
C ARG A 19 24.02 -5.27 -1.54
N GLU A 20 25.11 -5.63 -0.88
CA GLU A 20 25.08 -6.64 0.19
C GLU A 20 24.22 -6.17 1.36
N ASP A 21 24.44 -4.95 1.86
CA ASP A 21 23.63 -4.36 2.94
C ASP A 21 22.14 -4.35 2.60
N VAL A 22 21.77 -3.90 1.39
CA VAL A 22 20.38 -3.86 0.95
C VAL A 22 19.81 -5.27 0.79
N SER A 23 20.58 -6.22 0.27
CA SER A 23 20.14 -7.61 0.13
C SER A 23 19.88 -8.24 1.48
N GLN A 24 20.79 -8.09 2.44
CA GLN A 24 20.62 -8.59 3.81
C GLN A 24 19.41 -7.95 4.48
N TRP A 25 19.20 -6.65 4.26
CA TRP A 25 18.04 -5.93 4.81
C TRP A 25 16.73 -6.42 4.20
N LEU A 26 16.68 -6.67 2.89
CA LEU A 26 15.49 -7.18 2.20
C LEU A 26 15.10 -8.59 2.65
N THR A 27 16.09 -9.42 3.01
CA THR A 27 15.89 -10.84 3.40
C THR A 27 15.88 -11.07 4.91
N ARG A 28 16.03 -10.03 5.72
CA ARG A 28 16.08 -10.14 7.18
C ARG A 28 14.84 -10.82 7.77
N SER A 29 15.00 -11.44 8.94
CA SER A 29 13.89 -11.94 9.73
C SER A 29 12.96 -10.79 10.15
N LEU A 30 11.66 -11.07 10.22
CA LEU A 30 10.61 -10.12 10.56
C LEU A 30 9.97 -10.47 11.90
N GLU A 31 9.22 -9.54 12.48
CA GLU A 31 8.45 -9.81 13.70
C GLU A 31 7.27 -10.74 13.39
N ALA A 32 6.86 -11.50 14.40
CA ALA A 32 5.76 -12.45 14.25
C ALA A 32 4.40 -11.76 14.06
N TYR A 33 4.25 -10.53 14.54
CA TYR A 33 2.99 -9.79 14.49
C TYR A 33 3.19 -8.34 14.03
N TYR A 34 2.31 -7.90 13.13
CA TYR A 34 2.19 -6.50 12.71
C TYR A 34 0.73 -6.04 12.80
N PRO A 35 0.42 -5.02 13.64
CA PRO A 35 -0.94 -4.49 13.77
C PRO A 35 -1.54 -4.02 12.45
N ILE A 36 -0.77 -3.30 11.64
CA ILE A 36 -1.23 -2.72 10.37
C ILE A 36 -0.16 -2.88 9.32
N VAL A 37 -0.56 -3.39 8.15
CA VAL A 37 0.30 -3.54 6.98
C VAL A 37 -0.34 -2.81 5.79
N PHE A 38 0.42 -1.92 5.16
CA PHE A 38 0.05 -1.25 3.91
C PHE A 38 0.76 -1.94 2.75
N ILE A 39 0.01 -2.26 1.72
CA ILE A 39 0.53 -2.90 0.51
C ILE A 39 0.15 -2.04 -0.69
N ASP A 40 1.12 -1.81 -1.57
CA ASP A 40 0.90 -1.08 -2.81
C ASP A 40 1.94 -1.49 -3.85
N CYS A 41 1.70 -1.16 -5.12
CA CYS A 41 2.56 -1.51 -6.23
C CYS A 41 3.05 -0.26 -6.97
N VAL A 42 4.34 -0.27 -7.32
CA VAL A 42 4.96 0.76 -8.16
C VAL A 42 5.42 0.12 -9.46
N HIS A 43 5.03 0.71 -10.58
CA HIS A 43 5.47 0.27 -11.89
C HIS A 43 6.71 1.06 -12.34
N MET A 44 7.76 0.34 -12.71
CA MET A 44 9.03 0.91 -13.17
C MET A 44 9.41 0.34 -14.54
N LYS A 45 9.94 1.21 -15.41
CA LYS A 45 10.48 0.80 -16.70
C LYS A 45 11.91 0.27 -16.50
N ILE A 46 12.18 -0.91 -17.02
CA ILE A 46 13.46 -1.61 -16.89
C ILE A 46 13.97 -1.98 -18.27
N HIS A 47 15.27 -1.78 -18.50
CA HIS A 47 15.96 -2.28 -19.68
C HIS A 47 16.11 -3.81 -19.59
N ARG A 48 15.59 -4.51 -20.59
CA ARG A 48 15.82 -5.92 -20.87
C ARG A 48 16.68 -6.06 -22.13
N LYS A 49 17.18 -7.25 -22.42
CA LYS A 49 18.15 -7.47 -23.52
C LYS A 49 17.75 -6.84 -24.86
N ARG A 50 16.46 -6.76 -25.19
CA ARG A 50 15.94 -6.26 -26.47
C ARG A 50 14.79 -5.25 -26.37
N SER A 51 14.37 -4.92 -25.14
CA SER A 51 13.17 -4.11 -24.89
C SER A 51 13.30 -3.26 -23.64
N VAL A 52 12.36 -2.34 -23.47
CA VAL A 52 12.08 -1.69 -22.19
C VAL A 52 10.73 -2.21 -21.72
N GLU A 53 10.72 -2.89 -20.59
CA GLU A 53 9.53 -3.48 -20.01
C GLU A 53 9.08 -2.71 -18.78
N THR A 54 7.77 -2.69 -18.53
CA THR A 54 7.23 -2.10 -17.32
C THR A 54 6.95 -3.23 -16.33
N GLU A 55 7.69 -3.25 -15.24
CA GLU A 55 7.58 -4.27 -14.20
C GLU A 55 6.99 -3.71 -12.91
N ALA A 56 6.37 -4.58 -12.15
CA ALA A 56 5.71 -4.30 -10.89
C ALA A 56 6.68 -4.48 -9.72
N PHE A 57 6.75 -3.49 -8.83
CA PHE A 57 7.46 -3.55 -7.56
C PHE A 57 6.46 -3.43 -6.43
N TYR A 58 6.22 -4.55 -5.75
CA TYR A 58 5.35 -4.60 -4.58
C TYR A 58 6.10 -4.04 -3.39
N VAL A 59 5.48 -3.14 -2.68
CA VAL A 59 6.04 -2.50 -1.48
C VAL A 59 5.15 -2.82 -0.30
N VAL A 60 5.75 -3.26 0.79
CA VAL A 60 5.05 -3.57 2.03
C VAL A 60 5.59 -2.69 3.14
N LEU A 61 4.72 -1.83 3.67
CA LEU A 61 5.00 -0.93 4.79
C LEU A 61 4.15 -1.35 5.99
N ALA A 62 4.76 -1.59 7.12
CA ALA A 62 4.06 -1.93 8.35
C ALA A 62 4.14 -0.84 9.41
N VAL A 63 3.18 -0.87 10.32
CA VAL A 63 3.25 -0.24 11.64
C VAL A 63 3.45 -1.34 12.66
N ARG A 64 4.49 -1.22 13.48
CA ARG A 64 4.85 -2.17 14.55
C ARG A 64 4.05 -1.88 15.82
N GLU A 65 4.06 -2.81 16.78
CA GLU A 65 3.44 -2.62 18.10
C GLU A 65 4.02 -1.41 18.84
N ASP A 66 5.32 -1.11 18.66
CA ASP A 66 5.98 0.07 19.22
C ASP A 66 5.62 1.39 18.50
N LYS A 67 4.64 1.34 17.59
CA LYS A 67 4.14 2.47 16.79
C LYS A 67 5.14 3.02 15.75
N ARG A 68 6.30 2.38 15.57
CA ARG A 68 7.24 2.72 14.50
C ARG A 68 6.79 2.13 13.19
N ARG A 69 7.29 2.70 12.11
CA ARG A 69 7.03 2.19 10.76
C ARG A 69 8.22 1.39 10.28
N GLU A 70 7.94 0.37 9.51
CA GLU A 70 8.96 -0.51 8.95
C GLU A 70 8.57 -0.93 7.54
N VAL A 71 9.50 -0.83 6.57
CA VAL A 71 9.32 -1.44 5.26
C VAL A 71 9.73 -2.90 5.37
N LEU A 72 8.76 -3.81 5.22
CA LEU A 72 8.97 -5.25 5.37
C LEU A 72 9.68 -5.84 4.15
N GLY A 73 9.41 -5.29 2.97
CA GLY A 73 10.03 -5.76 1.74
C GLY A 73 9.65 -4.93 0.53
N ILE A 74 10.43 -5.13 -0.54
CA ILE A 74 10.20 -4.62 -1.88
C ILE A 74 10.45 -5.79 -2.82
N PHE A 75 9.42 -6.19 -3.59
CA PHE A 75 9.45 -7.43 -4.37
C PHE A 75 9.21 -7.10 -5.84
N ASN A 76 10.11 -7.53 -6.71
CA ASN A 76 9.92 -7.36 -8.15
C ASN A 76 9.16 -8.55 -8.73
N LYS A 77 8.18 -8.25 -9.55
CA LYS A 77 7.44 -9.23 -10.36
C LYS A 77 7.22 -8.66 -11.76
N PRO A 78 7.15 -9.49 -12.80
CA PRO A 78 6.95 -9.01 -14.17
C PRO A 78 5.65 -8.21 -14.34
N THR A 79 4.59 -8.64 -13.67
CA THR A 79 3.26 -8.01 -13.71
C THR A 79 2.60 -8.01 -12.35
N GLU A 80 1.71 -7.07 -12.13
CA GLU A 80 0.84 -7.08 -10.96
C GLU A 80 -0.26 -8.13 -11.13
N SER A 81 -0.29 -9.11 -10.21
CA SER A 81 -1.19 -10.26 -10.29
C SER A 81 -1.49 -10.86 -8.91
N ALA A 82 -2.60 -11.61 -8.81
CA ALA A 82 -2.93 -12.35 -7.58
C ALA A 82 -1.84 -13.35 -7.19
N LEU A 83 -1.21 -14.01 -8.16
CA LEU A 83 -0.08 -14.90 -7.92
C LEU A 83 1.11 -14.14 -7.29
N GLY A 84 1.47 -12.98 -7.85
CA GLY A 84 2.56 -12.15 -7.33
C GLY A 84 2.29 -11.68 -5.90
N TRP A 85 1.03 -11.34 -5.58
CA TRP A 85 0.62 -11.01 -4.21
C TRP A 85 0.75 -12.22 -3.27
N GLY A 86 0.36 -13.42 -3.73
CA GLY A 86 0.49 -14.67 -2.95
C GLY A 86 1.95 -14.99 -2.64
N GLU A 87 2.81 -14.95 -3.61
CA GLU A 87 4.26 -15.18 -3.45
C GLU A 87 4.89 -14.16 -2.49
N MET A 88 4.52 -12.88 -2.60
CA MET A 88 5.00 -11.85 -1.70
C MET A 88 4.55 -12.07 -0.25
N LEU A 89 3.28 -12.42 -0.02
CA LEU A 89 2.76 -12.71 1.32
C LEU A 89 3.37 -13.99 1.92
N ALA A 90 3.59 -15.03 1.10
CA ALA A 90 4.28 -16.26 1.52
C ALA A 90 5.72 -15.97 1.95
N GLU A 91 6.45 -15.13 1.22
CA GLU A 91 7.81 -14.72 1.61
C GLU A 91 7.82 -13.97 2.96
N LEU A 92 6.82 -13.14 3.25
CA LEU A 92 6.70 -12.52 4.58
C LEU A 92 6.51 -13.57 5.68
N GLN A 93 5.74 -14.64 5.42
CA GLN A 93 5.59 -15.76 6.36
C GLN A 93 6.91 -16.52 6.58
N GLU A 94 7.64 -16.82 5.51
CA GLU A 94 8.93 -17.49 5.56
C GLU A 94 9.93 -16.68 6.40
N ARG A 95 9.88 -15.35 6.28
CA ARG A 95 10.71 -14.42 7.04
C ARG A 95 10.24 -14.19 8.48
N GLY A 96 9.17 -14.85 8.92
CA GLY A 96 8.77 -14.89 10.33
C GLY A 96 7.40 -14.30 10.65
N VAL A 97 6.72 -13.60 9.73
CA VAL A 97 5.38 -13.04 10.00
C VAL A 97 4.37 -14.17 10.22
N ARG A 98 3.64 -14.13 11.31
CA ARG A 98 2.61 -15.13 11.67
C ARG A 98 1.21 -14.57 11.67
N LYS A 99 1.07 -13.29 12.03
CA LYS A 99 -0.23 -12.62 12.14
C LYS A 99 -0.13 -11.17 11.68
N ILE A 100 -1.16 -10.72 10.98
CA ILE A 100 -1.36 -9.30 10.59
C ILE A 100 -2.73 -8.88 11.12
N GLY A 101 -2.81 -7.76 11.83
CA GLY A 101 -4.06 -7.25 12.39
C GLY A 101 -4.98 -6.63 11.35
N LEU A 102 -4.43 -5.94 10.36
CA LEU A 102 -5.16 -5.30 9.27
C LEU A 102 -4.25 -5.10 8.06
N VAL A 103 -4.73 -5.48 6.87
CA VAL A 103 -4.10 -5.10 5.61
C VAL A 103 -4.84 -3.90 5.00
N CYS A 104 -4.09 -2.86 4.61
CA CYS A 104 -4.59 -1.71 3.86
C CYS A 104 -3.98 -1.73 2.46
N ALA A 105 -4.80 -1.85 1.42
CA ALA A 105 -4.32 -1.95 0.04
C ALA A 105 -5.24 -1.25 -0.96
N ASP A 106 -4.80 -1.13 -2.21
CA ASP A 106 -5.70 -0.71 -3.30
C ASP A 106 -6.73 -1.80 -3.63
N GLY A 107 -7.73 -1.45 -4.41
CA GLY A 107 -8.87 -2.30 -4.76
C GLY A 107 -8.55 -3.39 -5.80
N LEU A 108 -7.49 -4.15 -5.61
CA LEU A 108 -7.07 -5.22 -6.51
C LEU A 108 -7.97 -6.45 -6.42
N LYS A 109 -8.32 -7.00 -7.58
CA LYS A 109 -9.11 -8.24 -7.63
C LYS A 109 -8.29 -9.43 -7.11
N GLY A 110 -8.92 -10.26 -6.28
CA GLY A 110 -8.33 -11.48 -5.75
C GLY A 110 -7.35 -11.27 -4.58
N LEU A 111 -7.05 -10.04 -4.18
CA LEU A 111 -6.16 -9.79 -3.04
C LEU A 111 -6.76 -10.29 -1.72
N GLU A 112 -8.07 -10.17 -1.54
CA GLU A 112 -8.78 -10.63 -0.35
C GLU A 112 -8.68 -12.16 -0.18
N ASP A 113 -8.88 -12.90 -1.27
CA ASP A 113 -8.74 -14.36 -1.28
C ASP A 113 -7.30 -14.78 -0.96
N VAL A 114 -6.32 -14.08 -1.52
CA VAL A 114 -4.90 -14.33 -1.28
C VAL A 114 -4.52 -14.04 0.17
N ILE A 115 -4.99 -12.93 0.75
CA ILE A 115 -4.76 -12.61 2.17
C ILE A 115 -5.38 -13.69 3.04
N SER A 116 -6.62 -14.08 2.78
CA SER A 116 -7.34 -15.12 3.55
C SER A 116 -6.64 -16.47 3.48
N ALA A 117 -6.01 -16.80 2.35
CA ALA A 117 -5.28 -18.07 2.19
C ALA A 117 -3.95 -18.07 2.96
N VAL A 118 -3.21 -16.95 2.97
CA VAL A 118 -1.88 -16.87 3.60
C VAL A 118 -1.97 -16.45 5.07
N PHE A 119 -2.82 -15.48 5.40
CA PHE A 119 -3.06 -14.97 6.76
C PHE A 119 -4.55 -15.06 7.09
N PRO A 120 -5.07 -16.27 7.45
CA PRO A 120 -6.48 -16.46 7.78
C PRO A 120 -6.97 -15.50 8.87
N GLY A 121 -8.15 -14.95 8.70
CA GLY A 121 -8.76 -14.02 9.66
C GLY A 121 -8.26 -12.57 9.57
N THR A 122 -7.28 -12.27 8.72
CA THR A 122 -6.79 -10.89 8.53
C THR A 122 -7.78 -10.07 7.71
N PRO A 123 -8.37 -8.98 8.28
CA PRO A 123 -9.28 -8.11 7.54
C PRO A 123 -8.54 -7.28 6.50
N LEU A 124 -9.24 -6.95 5.41
CA LEU A 124 -8.77 -6.06 4.35
C LEU A 124 -9.52 -4.72 4.42
N GLN A 125 -8.78 -3.62 4.43
CA GLN A 125 -9.28 -2.29 4.15
C GLN A 125 -8.83 -1.87 2.75
N ARG A 126 -9.77 -1.62 1.86
CA ARG A 126 -9.46 -1.08 0.53
C ARG A 126 -9.34 0.45 0.57
N CYS A 127 -8.39 0.99 -0.19
CA CYS A 127 -8.10 2.43 -0.21
C CYS A 127 -9.27 3.26 -0.75
N THR A 128 -9.86 4.07 0.09
CA THR A 128 -10.97 4.96 -0.30
C THR A 128 -10.54 6.06 -1.27
N THR A 129 -9.29 6.50 -1.23
CA THR A 129 -8.75 7.52 -2.15
C THR A 129 -8.73 7.01 -3.58
N HIS A 130 -8.27 5.76 -3.80
CA HIS A 130 -8.27 5.16 -5.13
C HIS A 130 -9.70 4.96 -5.65
N LEU A 131 -10.63 4.50 -4.81
CA LEU A 131 -12.03 4.41 -5.19
C LEU A 131 -12.61 5.77 -5.58
N LYS A 132 -12.41 6.81 -4.75
CA LYS A 132 -12.87 8.18 -5.05
C LYS A 132 -12.35 8.69 -6.39
N ARG A 133 -11.05 8.54 -6.65
CA ARG A 133 -10.44 8.93 -7.94
C ARG A 133 -11.08 8.18 -9.11
N ASN A 134 -11.30 6.89 -8.95
CA ASN A 134 -11.94 6.04 -9.96
C ASN A 134 -13.38 6.49 -10.26
N LEU A 135 -14.19 6.73 -9.22
CA LEU A 135 -15.57 7.18 -9.38
C LEU A 135 -15.65 8.56 -10.03
N LEU A 136 -14.81 9.51 -9.61
CA LEU A 136 -14.73 10.84 -10.20
C LEU A 136 -14.28 10.82 -11.66
N SER A 137 -13.50 9.82 -12.08
CA SER A 137 -13.12 9.65 -13.48
C SER A 137 -14.26 9.12 -14.38
N CYS A 138 -15.29 8.50 -13.76
CA CYS A 138 -16.42 7.91 -14.47
C CYS A 138 -17.55 8.90 -14.77
N VAL A 139 -17.49 10.13 -14.23
CA VAL A 139 -18.53 11.15 -14.38
C VAL A 139 -18.05 12.36 -15.19
N ARG A 140 -18.99 13.12 -15.75
CA ARG A 140 -18.71 14.36 -16.48
C ARG A 140 -18.09 15.40 -15.54
N ASN A 141 -17.34 16.35 -16.11
CA ASN A 141 -16.67 17.38 -15.31
C ASN A 141 -17.63 18.22 -14.48
N GLY A 142 -18.83 18.53 -14.98
CA GLY A 142 -19.86 19.28 -14.25
C GLY A 142 -20.38 18.58 -13.01
N ASP A 143 -20.39 17.25 -13.01
CA ASP A 143 -20.95 16.44 -11.94
C ASP A 143 -19.90 16.05 -10.85
N LYS A 144 -18.61 16.31 -11.14
CA LYS A 144 -17.51 15.93 -10.22
C LYS A 144 -17.62 16.62 -8.86
N GLY A 145 -18.08 17.86 -8.82
CA GLY A 145 -18.20 18.62 -7.57
C GLY A 145 -19.23 18.00 -6.64
N GLU A 146 -20.42 17.68 -7.16
CA GLU A 146 -21.49 17.05 -6.39
C GLU A 146 -21.09 15.64 -5.93
N LEU A 147 -20.55 14.83 -6.85
CA LEU A 147 -20.07 13.48 -6.49
C LEU A 147 -18.95 13.53 -5.44
N ALA A 148 -18.03 14.50 -5.52
CA ALA A 148 -16.97 14.64 -4.53
C ALA A 148 -17.51 14.93 -3.13
N GLU A 149 -18.58 15.75 -3.05
CA GLU A 149 -19.25 16.04 -1.77
C GLU A 149 -19.99 14.80 -1.24
N ASP A 150 -20.74 14.09 -2.08
CA ASP A 150 -21.40 12.84 -1.69
C ASP A 150 -20.38 11.82 -1.17
N LEU A 151 -19.25 11.67 -1.84
CA LEU A 151 -18.15 10.76 -1.43
C LEU A 151 -17.46 11.23 -0.14
N ARG A 152 -17.42 12.53 0.12
CA ARG A 152 -16.88 13.06 1.38
C ARG A 152 -17.79 12.73 2.55
N GLN A 153 -19.10 12.81 2.38
CA GLN A 153 -20.08 12.44 3.38
C GLN A 153 -20.09 10.93 3.66
N LEU A 154 -19.95 10.11 2.60
CA LEU A 154 -19.91 8.66 2.71
C LEU A 154 -18.67 8.17 3.46
N PHE A 155 -17.47 8.65 3.09
CA PHE A 155 -16.19 8.20 3.66
C PHE A 155 -15.71 9.16 4.76
N ARG A 156 -16.54 9.35 5.77
CA ARG A 156 -16.19 10.14 6.95
C ARG A 156 -15.49 9.30 8.00
N THR A 157 -14.71 9.94 8.85
CA THR A 157 -13.96 9.32 9.94
C THR A 157 -14.24 10.06 11.24
N GLY A 158 -14.05 9.40 12.38
CA GLY A 158 -14.18 10.04 13.70
C GLY A 158 -15.61 10.07 14.28
N ASP A 159 -16.60 9.59 13.56
CA ASP A 159 -17.98 9.48 14.04
C ASP A 159 -18.24 8.07 14.59
N ARG A 160 -18.34 7.95 15.93
CA ARG A 160 -18.57 6.67 16.61
C ARG A 160 -19.93 6.03 16.29
N ASN A 161 -20.91 6.81 15.82
CA ASN A 161 -22.24 6.32 15.48
C ASN A 161 -22.35 5.91 14.00
N TYR A 162 -21.26 6.08 13.24
CA TYR A 162 -21.20 5.72 11.83
C TYR A 162 -20.60 4.31 11.69
N THR A 163 -21.49 3.33 11.49
CA THR A 163 -21.15 1.92 11.40
C THR A 163 -20.97 1.45 9.96
N VAL A 164 -20.42 0.25 9.78
CA VAL A 164 -20.26 -0.39 8.46
C VAL A 164 -21.60 -0.56 7.77
N GLU A 165 -22.65 -0.94 8.52
CA GLU A 165 -23.99 -1.16 7.99
C GLU A 165 -24.58 0.14 7.44
N ARG A 166 -24.49 1.23 8.22
CA ARG A 166 -24.95 2.57 7.76
C ARG A 166 -24.16 3.07 6.55
N ALA A 167 -22.86 2.83 6.54
CA ALA A 167 -22.01 3.19 5.41
C ALA A 167 -22.38 2.39 4.16
N TRP A 168 -22.70 1.12 4.33
CA TRP A 168 -23.15 0.25 3.25
C TRP A 168 -24.50 0.70 2.66
N GLU A 169 -25.47 1.02 3.51
CA GLU A 169 -26.76 1.58 3.08
C GLU A 169 -26.56 2.90 2.29
N GLN A 170 -25.72 3.78 2.80
CA GLN A 170 -25.40 5.04 2.09
C GLN A 170 -24.66 4.80 0.78
N TRP A 171 -23.80 3.79 0.71
CA TRP A 171 -23.17 3.37 -0.53
C TRP A 171 -24.19 2.93 -1.58
N GLN A 172 -25.15 2.11 -1.18
CA GLN A 172 -26.21 1.63 -2.07
C GLN A 172 -27.06 2.80 -2.56
N ALA A 173 -27.48 3.70 -1.67
CA ALA A 173 -28.23 4.92 -2.03
C ALA A 173 -27.44 5.84 -2.98
N LEU A 174 -26.13 6.01 -2.74
CA LEU A 174 -25.23 6.75 -3.65
C LEU A 174 -25.18 6.11 -5.02
N CYS A 175 -25.02 4.78 -5.07
CA CYS A 175 -24.99 4.04 -6.32
C CYS A 175 -26.33 4.09 -7.06
N GLU A 176 -27.45 4.10 -6.37
CA GLU A 176 -28.77 4.28 -6.97
C GLU A 176 -28.93 5.71 -7.53
N LYS A 177 -28.59 6.75 -6.75
CA LYS A 177 -28.61 8.15 -7.18
C LYS A 177 -27.83 8.32 -8.49
N TRP A 178 -26.56 7.99 -8.49
CA TRP A 178 -25.64 8.18 -9.62
C TRP A 178 -25.83 7.14 -10.73
N GLY A 179 -26.39 5.99 -10.41
CA GLY A 179 -26.72 4.93 -11.36
C GLY A 179 -27.78 5.30 -12.38
N LYS A 180 -28.58 6.36 -12.14
CA LYS A 180 -29.55 6.87 -13.11
C LYS A 180 -28.84 7.34 -14.38
N ASP A 181 -27.73 8.06 -14.23
CA ASP A 181 -27.00 8.68 -15.34
C ASP A 181 -25.72 7.89 -15.72
N TYR A 182 -25.16 7.13 -14.77
CA TYR A 182 -23.86 6.44 -14.93
C TYR A 182 -23.96 4.94 -14.66
N ARG A 183 -23.95 4.12 -15.72
CA ARG A 183 -24.04 2.65 -15.63
C ARG A 183 -22.96 2.03 -14.73
N SER A 184 -21.81 2.67 -14.60
CA SER A 184 -20.70 2.20 -13.74
C SER A 184 -21.09 2.11 -12.26
N PHE A 185 -22.01 2.94 -11.77
CA PHE A 185 -22.48 2.91 -10.38
C PHE A 185 -23.46 1.74 -10.15
N ARG A 186 -24.38 1.46 -11.08
CA ARG A 186 -25.35 0.36 -10.94
C ARG A 186 -24.68 -0.99 -10.68
N ARG A 187 -23.55 -1.25 -11.35
CA ARG A 187 -22.81 -2.52 -11.21
C ARG A 187 -22.12 -2.68 -9.84
N ARG A 188 -21.94 -1.59 -9.11
CA ARG A 188 -21.23 -1.56 -7.83
C ARG A 188 -22.15 -1.61 -6.62
N ALA A 189 -23.45 -1.32 -6.81
CA ALA A 189 -24.41 -1.17 -5.73
C ALA A 189 -24.52 -2.42 -4.85
N GLU A 190 -24.54 -3.60 -5.46
CA GLU A 190 -24.78 -4.87 -4.80
C GLU A 190 -23.51 -5.74 -4.66
N ASP A 191 -22.37 -5.28 -5.18
CA ASP A 191 -21.12 -6.04 -5.12
C ASP A 191 -20.55 -6.02 -3.67
N PRO A 192 -20.58 -7.16 -2.96
CA PRO A 192 -20.16 -7.23 -1.56
C PRO A 192 -18.68 -6.89 -1.37
N ALA A 193 -17.85 -7.00 -2.42
CA ALA A 193 -16.43 -6.63 -2.38
C ALA A 193 -16.21 -5.15 -2.03
N TYR A 194 -17.23 -4.29 -2.21
CA TYR A 194 -17.15 -2.88 -1.79
C TYR A 194 -17.28 -2.67 -0.29
N LYS A 195 -17.75 -3.66 0.49
CA LYS A 195 -17.77 -3.58 1.96
C LYS A 195 -16.36 -3.38 2.54
N ALA A 196 -15.34 -3.93 1.89
CA ALA A 196 -13.94 -3.76 2.30
C ALA A 196 -13.44 -2.31 2.26
N TYR A 197 -14.18 -1.37 1.65
CA TYR A 197 -13.89 0.07 1.73
C TYR A 197 -14.36 0.71 3.05
N PHE A 198 -15.15 0.00 3.84
CA PHE A 198 -15.72 0.46 5.11
C PHE A 198 -15.15 -0.29 6.32
N THR A 199 -14.22 -1.20 6.13
CA THR A 199 -13.58 -1.98 7.21
C THR A 199 -12.99 -1.07 8.29
N TYR A 200 -12.49 0.12 7.92
CA TYR A 200 -11.93 1.09 8.85
C TYR A 200 -12.90 1.53 9.96
N LEU A 201 -14.22 1.40 9.73
CA LEU A 201 -15.25 1.78 10.71
C LEU A 201 -15.34 0.80 11.90
N ASN A 202 -14.77 -0.40 11.77
CA ASN A 202 -14.65 -1.37 12.87
C ASN A 202 -13.55 -0.99 13.89
N TYR A 203 -12.78 0.05 13.59
CA TYR A 203 -11.65 0.49 14.41
C TYR A 203 -11.92 1.80 15.12
N GLU A 204 -11.18 2.07 16.18
CA GLU A 204 -11.31 3.32 16.91
C GLU A 204 -11.21 4.56 16.02
N ALA A 205 -12.02 5.57 16.31
CA ALA A 205 -12.10 6.83 15.58
C ALA A 205 -10.71 7.49 15.34
N ARG A 206 -9.79 7.32 16.31
CA ARG A 206 -8.44 7.92 16.25
C ARG A 206 -7.55 7.33 15.14
N ILE A 207 -7.73 6.05 14.81
CA ILE A 207 -6.91 5.39 13.78
C ILE A 207 -7.61 5.35 12.42
N GLN A 208 -8.91 5.57 12.34
CA GLN A 208 -9.68 5.52 11.09
C GLN A 208 -9.05 6.36 9.98
N SER A 209 -8.66 7.62 10.28
CA SER A 209 -8.05 8.53 9.31
C SER A 209 -6.68 8.04 8.78
N MET A 210 -6.03 7.13 9.47
CA MET A 210 -4.76 6.55 9.08
C MET A 210 -4.95 5.34 8.17
N ILE A 211 -5.97 4.50 8.44
CA ILE A 211 -6.14 3.19 7.79
C ILE A 211 -7.08 3.21 6.60
N TYR A 212 -8.01 4.20 6.49
CA TYR A 212 -8.99 4.23 5.39
C TYR A 212 -8.38 4.58 4.01
N THR A 213 -7.09 4.92 3.97
CA THR A 213 -6.34 5.24 2.75
C THR A 213 -4.94 4.62 2.79
N THR A 214 -4.31 4.51 1.63
CA THR A 214 -2.91 4.10 1.48
C THR A 214 -1.93 5.28 1.46
N ASN A 215 -2.31 6.45 1.97
CA ASN A 215 -1.50 7.67 1.93
C ASN A 215 -0.08 7.51 2.51
N TRP A 216 0.11 6.61 3.47
CA TRP A 216 1.40 6.38 4.10
C TRP A 216 2.38 5.71 3.15
N ILE A 217 1.93 4.68 2.44
CA ILE A 217 2.76 4.01 1.45
C ILE A 217 2.89 4.87 0.17
N GLU A 218 1.87 5.65 -0.20
CA GLU A 218 1.97 6.62 -1.31
C GLU A 218 3.06 7.67 -1.06
N ARG A 219 3.25 8.11 0.19
CA ARG A 219 4.37 9.02 0.57
C ARG A 219 5.72 8.36 0.39
N LEU A 220 5.87 7.10 0.77
CA LEU A 220 7.09 6.34 0.55
C LEU A 220 7.37 6.19 -0.95
N GLN A 221 6.34 5.89 -1.75
CA GLN A 221 6.47 5.82 -3.20
C GLN A 221 6.90 7.14 -3.85
N LYS A 222 6.50 8.30 -3.30
CA LYS A 222 7.01 9.60 -3.77
C LYS A 222 8.52 9.72 -3.57
N ASP A 223 9.06 9.21 -2.47
CA ASP A 223 10.51 9.19 -2.24
C ASP A 223 11.20 8.23 -3.20
N PHE A 224 10.64 7.04 -3.43
CA PHE A 224 11.15 6.11 -4.44
C PHE A 224 11.18 6.73 -5.84
N ARG A 225 10.08 7.36 -6.27
CA ARG A 225 10.03 8.06 -7.57
C ARG A 225 11.08 9.17 -7.67
N ARG A 226 11.40 9.87 -6.58
CA ARG A 226 12.41 10.93 -6.59
C ARG A 226 13.80 10.39 -6.93
N VAL A 227 14.18 9.21 -6.45
CA VAL A 227 15.49 8.60 -6.71
C VAL A 227 15.53 7.82 -8.03
N THR A 228 14.39 7.35 -8.53
CA THR A 228 14.32 6.58 -9.79
C THR A 228 13.95 7.43 -11.00
N ARG A 229 13.33 8.61 -10.81
CA ARG A 229 12.81 9.49 -11.90
C ARG A 229 13.87 10.06 -12.82
N MET A 230 15.13 10.10 -12.42
CA MET A 230 16.22 10.69 -13.20
C MET A 230 16.55 9.92 -14.47
N ARG A 231 15.98 8.70 -14.65
CA ARG A 231 16.18 7.86 -15.82
C ARG A 231 14.83 7.47 -16.42
N GLY A 232 14.73 7.51 -17.74
CA GLY A 232 13.52 7.09 -18.47
C GLY A 232 13.21 5.60 -18.29
N ALA A 233 14.25 4.77 -18.16
CA ALA A 233 14.20 3.37 -17.79
C ALA A 233 15.42 3.02 -16.93
N MET A 234 15.24 2.11 -15.97
CA MET A 234 16.30 1.65 -15.07
C MET A 234 17.12 0.54 -15.74
N PRO A 235 18.43 0.44 -15.45
CA PRO A 235 19.31 -0.56 -16.06
C PRO A 235 18.89 -2.02 -15.80
N SER A 236 18.40 -2.30 -14.58
CA SER A 236 17.98 -3.63 -14.13
C SER A 236 17.03 -3.52 -12.94
N GLU A 237 16.32 -4.58 -12.62
CA GLU A 237 15.52 -4.71 -11.39
C GLU A 237 16.37 -4.56 -10.13
N GLU A 238 17.59 -5.11 -10.12
CA GLU A 238 18.53 -4.97 -9.00
C GLU A 238 18.85 -3.50 -8.71
N SER A 239 19.02 -2.69 -9.76
CA SER A 239 19.26 -1.24 -9.63
C SER A 239 18.06 -0.52 -9.00
N VAL A 240 16.84 -0.95 -9.29
CA VAL A 240 15.63 -0.43 -8.67
C VAL A 240 15.57 -0.84 -7.21
N LEU A 241 15.76 -2.13 -6.92
CA LEU A 241 15.74 -2.67 -5.55
C LEU A 241 16.81 -2.01 -4.68
N LEU A 242 18.00 -1.76 -5.23
CA LEU A 242 19.09 -1.08 -4.53
C LEU A 242 18.69 0.35 -4.14
N LEU A 243 18.16 1.14 -5.08
CA LEU A 243 17.77 2.53 -4.82
C LEU A 243 16.56 2.62 -3.87
N MET A 244 15.55 1.78 -4.08
CA MET A 244 14.35 1.76 -3.24
C MET A 244 14.69 1.22 -1.83
N GLY A 245 15.46 0.14 -1.76
CA GLY A 245 15.90 -0.47 -0.49
C GLY A 245 16.72 0.51 0.33
N LYS A 246 17.72 1.14 -0.27
CA LYS A 246 18.53 2.17 0.43
C LYS A 246 17.68 3.36 0.88
N THR A 247 16.75 3.83 0.04
CA THR A 247 15.83 4.90 0.42
C THR A 247 14.95 4.52 1.62
N ALA A 248 14.50 3.26 1.67
CA ALA A 248 13.69 2.76 2.78
C ALA A 248 14.51 2.61 4.07
N MET A 249 15.73 2.06 3.97
CA MET A 249 16.67 1.92 5.11
C MET A 249 17.00 3.26 5.75
N ASP A 250 17.27 4.29 4.95
CA ASP A 250 17.68 5.62 5.43
C ASP A 250 16.51 6.46 5.96
N LYS A 251 15.29 5.92 6.02
CA LYS A 251 14.10 6.66 6.41
C LYS A 251 14.03 6.95 7.92
N LYS A 252 14.86 7.84 8.44
CA LYS A 252 14.94 8.23 9.86
C LYS A 252 13.58 8.60 10.47
N SER A 253 12.63 9.12 9.67
CA SER A 253 11.28 9.46 10.15
C SER A 253 10.47 8.22 10.58
N TYR A 254 10.84 7.02 10.12
CA TYR A 254 10.17 5.78 10.50
C TYR A 254 10.59 5.26 11.87
N LEU A 255 11.76 5.67 12.35
CA LEU A 255 12.23 5.36 13.71
C LEU A 255 11.45 6.11 14.82
N ARG A 256 10.67 7.12 14.44
CA ARG A 256 9.83 7.85 15.39
C ARG A 256 8.46 7.19 15.48
N PRO A 257 7.96 6.90 16.71
CA PRO A 257 6.61 6.38 16.89
C PRO A 257 5.56 7.33 16.29
N VAL A 258 4.51 6.77 15.73
CA VAL A 258 3.37 7.56 15.27
C VAL A 258 2.61 8.07 16.48
N PRO A 259 2.45 9.41 16.64
CA PRO A 259 1.76 9.95 17.81
C PRO A 259 0.25 9.66 17.73
N ARG A 260 -0.40 9.60 18.89
CA ARG A 260 -1.87 9.52 19.03
C ARG A 260 -2.53 8.27 18.46
N ILE A 261 -1.77 7.19 18.27
CA ILE A 261 -2.32 5.89 17.89
C ILE A 261 -2.35 5.02 19.13
N ASP A 262 -3.44 4.34 19.35
CA ASP A 262 -3.51 3.17 20.21
C ASP A 262 -3.49 1.91 19.31
N LEU A 263 -2.60 0.98 19.62
CA LEU A 263 -2.42 -0.26 18.88
C LEU A 263 -2.54 -1.46 19.81
N ASP A 264 -3.28 -1.32 20.92
CA ASP A 264 -3.56 -2.43 21.80
C ASP A 264 -4.17 -3.58 21.00
N ARG A 265 -3.72 -4.80 21.28
CA ARG A 265 -4.14 -6.00 20.55
C ARG A 265 -5.66 -6.21 20.61
N GLU A 266 -6.32 -5.70 21.65
CA GLU A 266 -7.78 -5.73 21.82
C GLU A 266 -8.53 -4.90 20.76
N LEU A 267 -7.86 -3.93 20.12
CA LEU A 267 -8.44 -3.10 19.05
C LEU A 267 -8.43 -3.77 17.69
N PHE A 268 -7.66 -4.87 17.54
CA PHE A 268 -7.59 -5.64 16.31
C PHE A 268 -8.24 -6.99 16.58
N PRO A 269 -9.38 -7.29 15.93
CA PRO A 269 -10.09 -8.56 16.15
C PRO A 269 -9.15 -9.75 15.96
N GLU A 270 -9.28 -10.73 16.88
CA GLU A 270 -8.54 -12.00 16.84
C GLU A 270 -8.93 -12.85 15.61
#